data_b43c9f2d867fb5b5542e79f4ac7b8550
#
_entry.id   b43c9f2d867fb5b5542e79f4ac7b8550
#
_cell.length_a   1.000
_cell.length_b   1.000
_cell.length_c   1.000
_cell.angle_alpha   90.00
_cell.angle_beta   90.00
_cell.angle_gamma   90.00
#
_symmetry.space_group_name_H-M   'P 1'
#
loop_
_entity.id
_entity.type
_entity.pdbx_description
1 polymer ?
#
loop_
_entity_poly.entity_id
_entity_poly.type
_entity_poly.pdbx_seq_one_letter_code
_entity_poly.pdbx_strand_id
1 'polypeptide(L)'
;MTLSGANKAIWIGYTTRYREGGPKFERAALTLAADKRREFPGLEVRCERLESKREFLAAMQRLAADGLQLRELHLIVHAGMYGPMFGTVAWPEQFSPHEWRTLKLPFAADGEAFFHACRSARWFAPFFARTHGVPARGYHWYTSVSAAPDRFRWDGLAGAGAPLYIFGIPGRKSHGVVGSLRKYLGFTAPEPMQRFEPAPPAGDPSYDSVAELYDRVFADIRVRSDEWRWLDARVPSGARVLDVGCGNGALLRVLAPRIASGVGVDASEKMIERARAHPDFGGKLRFAVIDGPLIPLPDASVDVVLSLLSFRYLDWDPIMQEFARVLAPGGRLLVVDMVAAPLGLRELPRLLRDKGRQLGQRLRHRRYYGHLARMVGDRRWQAMLRYNPIRAVHELRWYFQSRFPGGSVETLNLGWHARVLAFDTGPFEQGRVTPQSFP
;
A
#
# COMPACT_ATOMS: atom_id res chain seq x y z
N MET A 1 19.30 30.91 30.74
CA MET A 1 17.87 30.59 30.81
C MET A 1 17.64 29.38 29.93
N THR A 2 17.63 28.20 30.49
CA THR A 2 17.31 26.94 29.84
C THR A 2 15.83 26.98 29.44
N LEU A 3 15.53 26.88 28.16
CA LEU A 3 14.19 26.61 27.65
C LEU A 3 13.77 25.19 28.12
N SER A 4 13.31 25.15 29.38
CA SER A 4 12.78 23.95 30.00
C SER A 4 11.37 23.69 29.49
N GLY A 5 11.16 22.49 28.95
CA GLY A 5 9.90 21.80 29.11
C GLY A 5 8.80 22.24 28.15
N ALA A 6 8.99 22.01 26.81
CA ALA A 6 7.82 21.70 26.01
C ALA A 6 7.07 20.55 26.72
N ASN A 7 5.77 20.73 27.06
CA ASN A 7 4.95 19.70 27.68
C ASN A 7 4.95 18.47 26.76
N LYS A 8 5.60 17.38 27.17
CA LYS A 8 5.68 16.15 26.37
C LYS A 8 4.57 15.20 26.74
N ALA A 9 4.05 14.51 25.75
CA ALA A 9 3.03 13.49 25.93
C ALA A 9 3.42 12.17 25.26
N ILE A 10 2.87 11.10 25.80
CA ILE A 10 2.81 9.79 25.16
C ILE A 10 1.38 9.61 24.64
N TRP A 11 1.25 9.36 23.35
CA TRP A 11 -0.04 9.17 22.74
C TRP A 11 -0.18 7.76 22.15
N ILE A 12 -1.28 7.08 22.50
CA ILE A 12 -1.56 5.69 22.14
C ILE A 12 -2.91 5.66 21.43
N GLY A 13 -2.88 5.37 20.12
CA GLY A 13 -4.06 5.15 19.32
C GLY A 13 -4.30 3.68 19.02
N TYR A 14 -5.57 3.25 19.02
CA TYR A 14 -5.95 1.89 18.66
C TYR A 14 -7.23 1.85 17.84
N THR A 15 -7.39 0.81 16.98
CA THR A 15 -8.58 0.63 16.16
C THR A 15 -9.33 -0.64 16.59
N THR A 16 -10.67 -0.61 16.48
CA THR A 16 -11.51 -1.75 16.90
C THR A 16 -12.41 -2.30 15.81
N ARG A 17 -12.63 -1.58 14.72
CA ARG A 17 -13.66 -1.91 13.71
C ARG A 17 -13.13 -2.47 12.40
N TYR A 18 -11.85 -2.31 12.11
CA TYR A 18 -11.33 -2.67 10.78
C TYR A 18 -11.36 -4.19 10.52
N ARG A 19 -11.07 -5.01 11.51
CA ARG A 19 -11.07 -6.47 11.43
C ARG A 19 -11.28 -7.09 12.81
N GLU A 20 -11.10 -8.42 12.88
CA GLU A 20 -11.06 -9.15 14.14
C GLU A 20 -9.97 -8.62 15.08
N GLY A 21 -10.16 -8.78 16.38
CA GLY A 21 -9.16 -8.45 17.39
C GLY A 21 -9.35 -7.09 18.07
N GLY A 22 -10.35 -6.31 17.70
CA GLY A 22 -10.61 -4.99 18.29
C GLY A 22 -10.59 -4.94 19.81
N PRO A 23 -11.33 -5.81 20.55
CA PRO A 23 -11.27 -5.86 22.01
C PRO A 23 -9.89 -6.19 22.59
N LYS A 24 -9.07 -6.96 21.84
CA LYS A 24 -7.68 -7.27 22.23
C LYS A 24 -6.76 -6.07 22.00
N PHE A 25 -6.98 -5.30 20.95
CA PHE A 25 -6.23 -4.07 20.69
C PHE A 25 -6.53 -3.02 21.76
N GLU A 26 -7.80 -2.81 22.09
CA GLU A 26 -8.20 -1.94 23.21
C GLU A 26 -7.51 -2.33 24.53
N ARG A 27 -7.61 -3.61 24.89
CA ARG A 27 -7.01 -4.11 26.11
C ARG A 27 -5.48 -3.97 26.12
N ALA A 28 -4.81 -4.20 24.99
CA ALA A 28 -3.38 -4.00 24.84
C ALA A 28 -3.01 -2.51 24.94
N ALA A 29 -3.81 -1.61 24.38
CA ALA A 29 -3.62 -0.17 24.47
C ALA A 29 -3.76 0.33 25.90
N LEU A 30 -4.77 -0.13 26.63
CA LEU A 30 -4.95 0.20 28.06
C LEU A 30 -3.82 -0.35 28.92
N THR A 31 -3.34 -1.56 28.65
CA THR A 31 -2.17 -2.13 29.32
C THR A 31 -0.93 -1.27 29.10
N LEU A 32 -0.64 -0.95 27.84
CA LEU A 32 0.49 -0.09 27.48
C LEU A 32 0.39 1.29 28.14
N ALA A 33 -0.81 1.88 28.14
CA ALA A 33 -1.03 3.19 28.80
C ALA A 33 -0.75 3.14 30.31
N ALA A 34 -1.17 2.05 30.97
CA ALA A 34 -0.87 1.86 32.40
C ALA A 34 0.64 1.69 32.66
N ASP A 35 1.33 0.94 31.78
CA ASP A 35 2.78 0.75 31.89
C ASP A 35 3.51 2.07 31.67
N LYS A 36 3.13 2.85 30.65
CA LYS A 36 3.73 4.14 30.33
C LYS A 36 3.52 5.18 31.45
N ARG A 37 2.36 5.21 32.09
CA ARG A 37 2.13 6.08 33.25
C ARG A 37 3.04 5.73 34.42
N ARG A 38 3.38 4.45 34.61
CA ARG A 38 4.35 4.00 35.65
C ARG A 38 5.79 4.32 35.27
N GLU A 39 6.13 4.13 34.00
CA GLU A 39 7.48 4.38 33.46
C GLU A 39 7.81 5.89 33.43
N PHE A 40 6.84 6.72 33.09
CA PHE A 40 6.97 8.17 32.92
C PHE A 40 5.94 8.95 33.76
N PRO A 41 6.07 8.96 35.08
CA PRO A 41 5.04 9.57 35.96
C PRO A 41 4.86 11.09 35.76
N GLY A 42 5.81 11.76 35.11
CA GLY A 42 5.74 13.20 34.79
C GLY A 42 5.20 13.55 33.40
N LEU A 43 4.86 12.54 32.58
CA LEU A 43 4.34 12.78 31.23
C LEU A 43 2.82 12.53 31.17
N GLU A 44 2.15 13.33 30.33
CA GLU A 44 0.76 13.06 30.00
C GLU A 44 0.66 11.83 29.10
N VAL A 45 -0.19 10.85 29.45
CA VAL A 45 -0.43 9.64 28.67
C VAL A 45 -1.88 9.62 28.22
N ARG A 46 -2.08 9.87 26.92
CA ARG A 46 -3.38 9.79 26.25
C ARG A 46 -3.53 8.44 25.57
N CYS A 47 -4.71 7.83 25.71
CA CYS A 47 -5.06 6.58 25.05
C CYS A 47 -6.43 6.71 24.40
N GLU A 48 -6.50 6.66 23.08
CA GLU A 48 -7.69 7.01 22.31
C GLU A 48 -8.02 5.91 21.29
N ARG A 49 -9.33 5.60 21.18
CA ARG A 49 -9.85 4.76 20.12
C ARG A 49 -9.98 5.58 18.84
N LEU A 50 -9.57 5.01 17.71
CA LEU A 50 -9.63 5.61 16.40
C LEU A 50 -10.44 4.74 15.45
N GLU A 51 -11.34 5.36 14.69
CA GLU A 51 -12.14 4.66 13.70
C GLU A 51 -11.89 5.17 12.27
N SER A 52 -11.18 6.29 12.11
CA SER A 52 -10.93 6.91 10.81
C SER A 52 -9.60 7.68 10.74
N LYS A 53 -9.14 7.97 9.53
CA LYS A 53 -8.03 8.91 9.29
C LYS A 53 -8.34 10.28 9.88
N ARG A 54 -9.60 10.75 9.76
CA ARG A 54 -10.03 12.04 10.29
C ARG A 54 -9.89 12.12 11.80
N GLU A 55 -10.24 11.07 12.54
CA GLU A 55 -10.07 11.03 13.99
C GLU A 55 -8.61 11.07 14.41
N PHE A 56 -7.72 10.36 13.68
CA PHE A 56 -6.29 10.48 13.90
C PHE A 56 -5.78 11.91 13.71
N LEU A 57 -6.17 12.57 12.62
CA LEU A 57 -5.80 13.97 12.36
C LEU A 57 -6.31 14.90 13.45
N ALA A 58 -7.57 14.74 13.87
CA ALA A 58 -8.16 15.53 14.93
C ALA A 58 -7.43 15.32 16.27
N ALA A 59 -7.01 14.10 16.58
CA ALA A 59 -6.22 13.82 17.79
C ALA A 59 -4.85 14.53 17.76
N MET A 60 -4.15 14.52 16.61
CA MET A 60 -2.88 15.22 16.47
C MET A 60 -3.05 16.75 16.54
N GLN A 61 -4.13 17.28 15.98
CA GLN A 61 -4.47 18.70 16.10
C GLN A 61 -4.77 19.11 17.55
N ARG A 62 -5.52 18.30 18.31
CA ARG A 62 -5.76 18.53 19.73
C ARG A 62 -4.46 18.57 20.53
N LEU A 63 -3.57 17.61 20.32
CA LEU A 63 -2.24 17.60 20.96
C LEU A 63 -1.47 18.89 20.70
N ALA A 64 -1.44 19.33 19.46
CA ALA A 64 -0.75 20.58 19.08
C ALA A 64 -1.43 21.82 19.69
N ALA A 65 -2.78 21.86 19.73
CA ALA A 65 -3.54 22.96 20.34
C ALA A 65 -3.33 23.05 21.87
N ASP A 66 -3.13 21.91 22.54
CA ASP A 66 -2.82 21.83 23.96
C ASP A 66 -1.34 22.16 24.27
N GLY A 67 -0.53 22.51 23.24
CA GLY A 67 0.88 22.80 23.37
C GLY A 67 1.75 21.57 23.72
N LEU A 68 1.24 20.37 23.44
CA LEU A 68 1.92 19.11 23.74
C LEU A 68 2.76 18.64 22.55
N GLN A 69 3.94 18.09 22.84
CA GLN A 69 4.80 17.43 21.88
C GLN A 69 4.87 15.92 22.12
N LEU A 70 4.86 15.14 21.08
CA LEU A 70 4.94 13.68 21.14
C LEU A 70 6.34 13.24 21.54
N ARG A 71 6.48 12.68 22.76
CA ARG A 71 7.63 11.90 23.19
C ARG A 71 7.56 10.49 22.60
N GLU A 72 6.35 9.90 22.62
CA GLU A 72 6.09 8.61 21.98
C GLU A 72 4.71 8.65 21.27
N LEU A 73 4.69 8.15 20.06
CA LEU A 73 3.48 7.85 19.29
C LEU A 73 3.32 6.35 19.17
N HIS A 74 2.28 5.77 19.73
CA HIS A 74 1.97 4.34 19.59
C HIS A 74 0.70 4.14 18.77
N LEU A 75 0.75 3.22 17.79
CA LEU A 75 -0.42 2.79 17.04
C LEU A 75 -0.60 1.27 17.15
N ILE A 76 -1.69 0.85 17.78
CA ILE A 76 -2.09 -0.56 17.95
C ILE A 76 -3.22 -0.85 16.97
N VAL A 77 -2.86 -1.34 15.79
CA VAL A 77 -3.77 -1.41 14.65
C VAL A 77 -3.41 -2.59 13.74
N HIS A 78 -4.29 -2.94 12.83
CA HIS A 78 -3.88 -3.69 11.65
C HIS A 78 -3.05 -2.80 10.72
N ALA A 79 -2.18 -3.39 9.90
CA ALA A 79 -1.42 -2.67 8.91
C ALA A 79 -1.60 -3.25 7.51
N GLY A 80 -1.70 -2.36 6.54
CA GLY A 80 -1.44 -2.61 5.13
C GLY A 80 -0.01 -2.21 4.76
N MET A 81 0.24 -2.14 3.46
CA MET A 81 1.57 -1.77 2.94
C MET A 81 2.02 -0.38 3.44
N TYR A 82 1.16 0.61 3.40
CA TYR A 82 1.46 1.99 3.77
C TYR A 82 1.17 2.31 5.24
N GLY A 83 1.15 1.28 6.09
CA GLY A 83 1.07 1.43 7.53
C GLY A 83 -0.32 1.17 8.11
N PRO A 84 -0.71 1.92 9.13
CA PRO A 84 -1.93 1.75 9.88
C PRO A 84 -3.20 1.71 9.01
N MET A 85 -4.10 0.78 9.35
CA MET A 85 -5.42 0.66 8.73
C MET A 85 -6.48 1.18 9.69
N PHE A 86 -7.32 2.07 9.19
CA PHE A 86 -8.47 2.64 9.85
C PHE A 86 -9.77 2.21 9.15
N GLY A 87 -10.89 2.68 9.65
CA GLY A 87 -12.20 2.40 9.08
C GLY A 87 -12.72 1.02 9.42
N THR A 88 -13.45 0.43 8.49
CA THR A 88 -14.03 -0.92 8.59
C THR A 88 -13.60 -1.78 7.42
N VAL A 89 -13.96 -3.06 7.40
CA VAL A 89 -13.75 -3.92 6.21
C VAL A 89 -14.59 -3.43 5.02
N ALA A 90 -15.79 -2.90 5.31
CA ALA A 90 -16.68 -2.34 4.28
C ALA A 90 -16.15 -1.01 3.71
N TRP A 91 -15.43 -0.25 4.52
CA TRP A 91 -14.80 1.01 4.12
C TRP A 91 -13.42 1.15 4.77
N PRO A 92 -12.40 0.46 4.23
CA PRO A 92 -11.03 0.55 4.73
C PRO A 92 -10.42 1.91 4.38
N GLU A 93 -9.72 2.50 5.34
CA GLU A 93 -8.96 3.73 5.19
C GLU A 93 -7.49 3.50 5.50
N GLN A 94 -6.61 4.09 4.71
CA GLN A 94 -5.16 4.08 4.95
C GLN A 94 -4.57 5.38 4.39
N PHE A 95 -3.71 6.04 5.14
CA PHE A 95 -2.94 7.14 4.59
C PHE A 95 -2.01 6.64 3.50
N SER A 96 -1.98 7.35 2.38
CA SER A 96 -1.00 7.14 1.33
C SER A 96 0.37 7.73 1.72
N PRO A 97 1.46 7.37 1.02
CA PRO A 97 2.76 8.01 1.23
C PRO A 97 2.73 9.53 1.03
N HIS A 98 1.94 10.03 0.09
CA HIS A 98 1.74 11.46 -0.13
C HIS A 98 1.10 12.11 1.09
N GLU A 99 0.00 11.57 1.58
CA GLU A 99 -0.68 12.09 2.77
C GLU A 99 0.26 12.08 3.99
N TRP A 100 1.00 10.99 4.24
CA TRP A 100 1.97 10.96 5.34
C TRP A 100 3.03 12.07 5.23
N ARG A 101 3.54 12.38 4.01
CA ARG A 101 4.50 13.47 3.82
C ARG A 101 3.94 14.84 4.11
N THR A 102 2.64 15.06 3.92
CA THR A 102 1.97 16.34 4.18
C THR A 102 1.61 16.53 5.65
N LEU A 103 1.55 15.44 6.46
CA LEU A 103 1.21 15.53 7.86
C LEU A 103 2.33 16.18 8.68
N LYS A 104 1.98 17.16 9.46
CA LYS A 104 2.84 17.77 10.48
C LYS A 104 2.46 17.19 11.84
N LEU A 105 3.20 16.19 12.28
CA LEU A 105 3.01 15.57 13.59
C LEU A 105 3.83 16.33 14.64
N PRO A 106 3.28 16.63 15.81
CA PRO A 106 3.92 17.48 16.82
C PRO A 106 4.98 16.69 17.64
N PHE A 107 5.97 16.09 17.01
CA PHE A 107 7.02 15.37 17.69
C PHE A 107 7.97 16.29 18.48
N ALA A 108 8.35 15.87 19.66
CA ALA A 108 9.48 16.42 20.38
C ALA A 108 10.80 16.04 19.69
N ALA A 109 11.87 16.78 19.95
CA ALA A 109 13.20 16.50 19.36
C ALA A 109 13.72 15.08 19.67
N ASP A 110 13.33 14.52 20.81
CA ASP A 110 13.61 13.15 21.25
C ASP A 110 12.42 12.20 21.05
N GLY A 111 11.49 12.57 20.15
CA GLY A 111 10.29 11.80 19.86
C GLY A 111 10.57 10.50 19.13
N GLU A 112 9.72 9.49 19.32
CA GLU A 112 9.81 8.18 18.66
C GLU A 112 8.42 7.62 18.34
N ALA A 113 8.29 6.88 17.23
CA ALA A 113 7.05 6.23 16.83
C ALA A 113 7.10 4.71 16.95
N PHE A 114 6.00 4.09 17.39
CA PHE A 114 5.88 2.65 17.63
C PHE A 114 4.64 2.08 16.91
N PHE A 115 4.86 1.23 15.93
CA PHE A 115 3.79 0.61 15.15
C PHE A 115 3.57 -0.83 15.59
N HIS A 116 2.62 -1.04 16.51
CA HIS A 116 2.21 -2.35 17.02
C HIS A 116 1.34 -3.09 16.00
N ALA A 117 1.86 -3.26 14.79
CA ALA A 117 1.14 -3.77 13.65
C ALA A 117 1.99 -4.75 12.84
N CYS A 118 1.33 -5.74 12.25
CA CYS A 118 1.99 -6.76 11.42
C CYS A 118 2.79 -6.13 10.27
N ARG A 119 4.04 -6.60 10.07
CA ARG A 119 4.89 -6.27 8.93
C ARG A 119 5.23 -4.78 8.76
N SER A 120 4.98 -3.98 9.77
CA SER A 120 5.24 -2.53 9.76
C SER A 120 6.71 -2.16 9.57
N ALA A 121 7.66 -3.01 9.99
CA ALA A 121 9.10 -2.80 9.78
C ALA A 121 9.57 -3.01 8.33
N ARG A 122 8.78 -3.62 7.45
CA ARG A 122 9.25 -3.96 6.11
C ARG A 122 9.37 -2.78 5.18
N TRP A 123 8.45 -1.87 5.30
CA TRP A 123 8.39 -0.68 4.46
C TRP A 123 8.00 0.56 5.28
N PHE A 124 6.96 0.47 6.09
CA PHE A 124 6.32 1.63 6.69
C PHE A 124 7.17 2.32 7.77
N ALA A 125 7.70 1.60 8.76
CA ALA A 125 8.49 2.23 9.82
C ALA A 125 9.75 2.95 9.29
N PRO A 126 10.57 2.36 8.38
CA PRO A 126 11.67 3.11 7.77
C PRO A 126 11.21 4.29 6.89
N PHE A 127 10.07 4.17 6.20
CA PHE A 127 9.48 5.29 5.47
C PHE A 127 9.05 6.41 6.43
N PHE A 128 8.32 6.08 7.49
CA PHE A 128 7.85 7.03 8.49
C PHE A 128 9.02 7.78 9.17
N ALA A 129 10.05 7.04 9.56
CA ALA A 129 11.24 7.64 10.18
C ALA A 129 11.88 8.72 9.28
N ARG A 130 12.07 8.40 7.99
CA ARG A 130 12.60 9.38 7.03
C ARG A 130 11.69 10.58 6.81
N THR A 131 10.39 10.33 6.75
CA THR A 131 9.39 11.36 6.43
C THR A 131 9.24 12.36 7.56
N HIS A 132 9.23 11.90 8.81
CA HIS A 132 8.98 12.75 9.96
C HIS A 132 10.25 13.12 10.75
N GLY A 133 11.42 12.61 10.34
CA GLY A 133 12.70 12.94 10.99
C GLY A 133 12.85 12.40 12.41
N VAL A 134 12.09 11.37 12.80
CA VAL A 134 12.12 10.74 14.13
C VAL A 134 12.31 9.24 14.01
N PRO A 135 12.97 8.58 14.97
CA PRO A 135 13.06 7.13 14.98
C PRO A 135 11.68 6.47 14.95
N ALA A 136 11.57 5.33 14.27
CA ALA A 136 10.33 4.57 14.22
C ALA A 136 10.61 3.08 14.43
N ARG A 137 9.66 2.39 15.09
CA ARG A 137 9.76 0.95 15.37
C ARG A 137 8.59 0.19 14.77
N GLY A 138 8.85 -1.06 14.40
CA GLY A 138 7.83 -1.96 13.87
C GLY A 138 8.25 -3.42 13.91
N TYR A 139 7.33 -4.31 13.52
CA TYR A 139 7.59 -5.75 13.47
C TYR A 139 7.85 -6.21 12.03
N HIS A 140 8.85 -7.05 11.85
CA HIS A 140 9.21 -7.57 10.52
C HIS A 140 8.16 -8.54 9.97
N TRP A 141 7.60 -9.38 10.84
CA TRP A 141 6.59 -10.37 10.48
C TRP A 141 5.21 -10.02 11.07
N TYR A 142 4.52 -11.03 11.54
CA TYR A 142 3.20 -10.89 12.15
C TYR A 142 3.32 -10.57 13.63
N THR A 143 2.24 -10.06 14.19
CA THR A 143 2.11 -9.82 15.62
C THR A 143 1.17 -10.84 16.26
N SER A 144 1.32 -11.05 17.55
CA SER A 144 0.41 -11.82 18.38
C SER A 144 0.24 -11.15 19.72
N VAL A 145 -0.90 -11.38 20.36
CA VAL A 145 -1.15 -10.92 21.72
C VAL A 145 -0.68 -11.98 22.73
N SER A 146 -0.30 -11.54 23.92
CA SER A 146 0.13 -12.39 25.03
C SER A 146 -0.37 -11.85 26.36
N ALA A 147 -0.75 -12.75 27.28
CA ALA A 147 -1.08 -12.40 28.66
C ALA A 147 0.15 -12.28 29.58
N ALA A 148 1.37 -12.35 29.06
CA ALA A 148 2.61 -12.15 29.79
C ALA A 148 3.50 -11.15 29.06
N PRO A 149 4.33 -10.33 29.80
CA PRO A 149 5.14 -9.26 29.21
C PRO A 149 6.44 -9.75 28.55
N ASP A 150 6.86 -11.00 28.78
CA ASP A 150 8.16 -11.55 28.43
C ASP A 150 8.11 -12.77 27.50
N ARG A 151 6.97 -13.40 27.37
CA ARG A 151 6.77 -14.63 26.59
C ARG A 151 5.38 -14.74 26.02
N PHE A 152 5.18 -15.68 25.09
CA PHE A 152 3.84 -16.00 24.63
C PHE A 152 3.07 -16.81 25.68
N ARG A 153 2.00 -16.23 26.20
CA ARG A 153 1.04 -16.87 27.07
C ARG A 153 -0.37 -16.65 26.49
N TRP A 154 -1.14 -17.76 26.39
CA TRP A 154 -2.46 -17.68 25.81
C TRP A 154 -3.38 -16.79 26.65
N ASP A 155 -3.95 -15.78 26.00
CA ASP A 155 -4.84 -14.82 26.63
C ASP A 155 -6.21 -15.40 27.02
N GLY A 156 -6.65 -16.50 26.39
CA GLY A 156 -7.87 -17.20 26.74
C GLY A 156 -7.87 -17.88 28.12
N LEU A 157 -6.70 -18.06 28.72
CA LEU A 157 -6.56 -18.56 30.09
C LEU A 157 -6.45 -17.42 31.13
N ALA A 158 -6.35 -16.17 30.68
CA ALA A 158 -6.30 -15.01 31.54
C ALA A 158 -7.71 -14.41 31.68
N GLY A 159 -8.06 -13.91 32.86
CA GLY A 159 -9.33 -13.22 33.09
C GLY A 159 -9.55 -12.03 32.15
N ALA A 160 -10.78 -11.62 31.95
CA ALA A 160 -11.14 -10.56 30.98
C ALA A 160 -10.40 -9.23 31.23
N GLY A 161 -10.01 -8.93 32.48
CA GLY A 161 -9.25 -7.73 32.84
C GLY A 161 -7.72 -7.91 32.90
N ALA A 162 -7.19 -9.08 32.56
CA ALA A 162 -5.76 -9.31 32.64
C ALA A 162 -4.98 -8.46 31.61
N PRO A 163 -3.76 -8.01 31.92
CA PRO A 163 -2.88 -7.29 30.99
C PRO A 163 -2.70 -8.04 29.68
N LEU A 164 -2.55 -7.31 28.58
CA LEU A 164 -2.35 -7.88 27.26
C LEU A 164 -1.23 -7.14 26.54
N TYR A 165 -0.26 -7.87 26.04
CA TYR A 165 0.94 -7.38 25.37
C TYR A 165 0.94 -7.80 23.90
N ILE A 166 1.56 -6.99 23.04
CA ILE A 166 1.71 -7.30 21.60
C ILE A 166 3.18 -7.57 21.30
N PHE A 167 3.44 -8.70 20.67
CA PHE A 167 4.78 -9.12 20.28
C PHE A 167 4.86 -9.53 18.81
N GLY A 168 6.04 -9.34 18.23
CA GLY A 168 6.40 -9.93 16.95
C GLY A 168 6.57 -11.46 17.09
N ILE A 169 6.17 -12.17 16.03
CA ILE A 169 6.37 -13.61 15.93
C ILE A 169 7.48 -13.84 14.91
N PRO A 170 8.57 -14.52 15.26
CA PRO A 170 9.63 -14.83 14.32
C PRO A 170 9.12 -15.75 13.19
N GLY A 171 9.48 -15.40 11.95
CA GLY A 171 9.19 -16.21 10.78
C GLY A 171 7.85 -15.96 10.10
N ARG A 172 7.75 -16.45 8.86
CA ARG A 172 6.70 -16.14 7.90
C ARG A 172 5.34 -16.79 8.22
N LYS A 173 5.31 -17.90 8.96
CA LYS A 173 4.11 -18.70 9.25
C LYS A 173 3.79 -18.64 10.73
N SER A 174 3.01 -17.66 11.12
CA SER A 174 2.67 -17.44 12.54
C SER A 174 1.26 -17.83 12.90
N HIS A 175 0.39 -18.02 11.92
CA HIS A 175 -1.01 -18.38 12.12
C HIS A 175 -1.26 -19.82 11.72
N GLY A 176 -2.10 -20.51 12.50
CA GLY A 176 -2.45 -21.91 12.34
C GLY A 176 -2.11 -22.75 13.59
N VAL A 177 -2.61 -23.97 13.64
CA VAL A 177 -2.50 -24.85 14.81
C VAL A 177 -1.04 -25.07 15.23
N VAL A 178 -0.16 -25.40 14.28
CA VAL A 178 1.27 -25.66 14.56
C VAL A 178 1.98 -24.39 15.06
N GLY A 179 1.72 -23.23 14.46
CA GLY A 179 2.31 -21.96 14.90
C GLY A 179 1.84 -21.54 16.30
N SER A 180 0.58 -21.79 16.61
CA SER A 180 0.01 -21.54 17.94
C SER A 180 0.60 -22.48 18.99
N LEU A 181 0.68 -23.78 18.70
CA LEU A 181 1.33 -24.73 19.59
C LEU A 181 2.78 -24.35 19.89
N ARG A 182 3.57 -24.03 18.87
CA ARG A 182 4.97 -23.64 19.08
C ARG A 182 5.12 -22.40 19.97
N LYS A 183 4.25 -21.40 19.82
CA LYS A 183 4.25 -20.19 20.66
C LYS A 183 3.93 -20.50 22.12
N TYR A 184 2.78 -21.14 22.35
CA TYR A 184 2.25 -21.31 23.70
C TYR A 184 2.91 -22.45 24.49
N LEU A 185 3.61 -23.37 23.83
CA LEU A 185 4.47 -24.37 24.46
C LEU A 185 5.90 -23.86 24.72
N GLY A 186 6.20 -22.60 24.40
CA GLY A 186 7.51 -22.00 24.69
C GLY A 186 8.62 -22.29 23.67
N PHE A 187 8.31 -22.92 22.53
CA PHE A 187 9.29 -23.20 21.46
C PHE A 187 9.61 -21.97 20.58
N THR A 188 8.89 -20.89 20.79
CA THR A 188 9.08 -19.64 20.02
C THR A 188 9.11 -18.48 21.00
N ALA A 189 10.22 -17.73 21.02
CA ALA A 189 10.35 -16.50 21.80
C ALA A 189 9.71 -15.31 21.05
N PRO A 190 9.21 -14.29 21.77
CA PRO A 190 8.79 -13.03 21.19
C PRO A 190 9.91 -12.34 20.41
N GLU A 191 9.58 -11.76 19.24
CA GLU A 191 10.51 -10.93 18.48
C GLU A 191 10.30 -9.46 18.87
N PRO A 192 11.35 -8.71 19.24
CA PRO A 192 11.25 -7.28 19.55
C PRO A 192 10.97 -6.47 18.29
N MET A 193 10.49 -5.24 18.46
CA MET A 193 10.39 -4.28 17.38
C MET A 193 11.77 -3.91 16.85
N GLN A 194 11.90 -3.86 15.52
CA GLN A 194 13.08 -3.30 14.87
C GLN A 194 12.97 -1.78 14.87
N ARG A 195 14.08 -1.10 15.19
CA ARG A 195 14.19 0.37 15.21
C ARG A 195 14.87 0.86 13.94
N PHE A 196 14.33 1.93 13.39
CA PHE A 196 14.84 2.59 12.18
C PHE A 196 15.11 4.06 12.50
N GLU A 197 16.30 4.50 12.17
CA GLU A 197 16.69 5.91 12.27
C GLU A 197 16.19 6.69 11.05
N PRO A 198 16.01 8.01 11.17
CA PRO A 198 15.70 8.89 10.05
C PRO A 198 16.91 9.03 9.12
N ALA A 199 17.07 8.06 8.24
CA ALA A 199 18.17 8.02 7.27
C ALA A 199 17.64 7.99 5.83
N PRO A 200 18.33 8.61 4.86
CA PRO A 200 17.95 8.53 3.45
C PRO A 200 17.93 7.08 2.97
N PRO A 201 17.18 6.75 1.90
CA PRO A 201 17.17 5.41 1.35
C PRO A 201 18.56 5.03 0.82
N ALA A 202 18.96 3.77 1.04
CA ALA A 202 20.24 3.24 0.57
C ALA A 202 20.24 2.88 -0.92
N GLY A 203 19.72 3.74 -1.78
CA GLY A 203 19.63 3.54 -3.23
C GLY A 203 18.49 4.32 -3.86
N ASP A 204 18.42 4.29 -5.17
CA ASP A 204 17.37 4.97 -5.94
C ASP A 204 16.07 4.14 -5.93
N PRO A 205 14.99 4.63 -5.32
CA PRO A 205 13.69 3.95 -5.31
C PRO A 205 12.90 4.15 -6.61
N SER A 206 13.36 5.05 -7.50
CA SER A 206 12.65 5.42 -8.72
C SER A 206 12.84 4.40 -9.84
N TYR A 207 11.93 4.44 -10.82
CA TYR A 207 12.09 3.67 -12.06
C TYR A 207 13.15 4.24 -12.99
N ASP A 208 13.70 5.42 -12.73
CA ASP A 208 14.76 6.04 -13.54
C ASP A 208 16.01 5.18 -13.65
N SER A 209 16.39 4.53 -12.55
CA SER A 209 17.55 3.65 -12.51
C SER A 209 17.43 2.40 -13.37
N VAL A 210 16.21 2.02 -13.74
CA VAL A 210 15.88 0.79 -14.48
C VAL A 210 15.14 1.03 -15.80
N ALA A 211 14.93 2.29 -16.18
CA ALA A 211 14.12 2.69 -17.34
C ALA A 211 14.60 2.00 -18.64
N GLU A 212 15.90 1.89 -18.87
CA GLU A 212 16.45 1.22 -20.06
C GLU A 212 16.17 -0.29 -20.06
N LEU A 213 16.30 -0.94 -18.92
CA LEU A 213 16.00 -2.37 -18.79
C LEU A 213 14.52 -2.64 -19.00
N TYR A 214 13.68 -1.78 -18.43
CA TYR A 214 12.23 -1.86 -18.56
C TYR A 214 11.79 -1.68 -20.02
N ASP A 215 12.31 -0.66 -20.70
CA ASP A 215 11.99 -0.37 -22.10
C ASP A 215 12.34 -1.54 -23.04
N ARG A 216 13.49 -2.15 -22.87
CA ARG A 216 13.87 -3.35 -23.63
C ARG A 216 12.94 -4.54 -23.45
N VAL A 217 12.35 -4.68 -22.26
CA VAL A 217 11.41 -5.76 -21.95
C VAL A 217 10.02 -5.45 -22.45
N PHE A 218 9.53 -4.22 -22.22
CA PHE A 218 8.16 -3.83 -22.47
C PHE A 218 7.98 -2.86 -23.65
N ALA A 219 8.84 -2.97 -24.66
CA ALA A 219 8.68 -2.20 -25.90
C ALA A 219 7.36 -2.52 -26.61
N ASP A 220 6.90 -3.77 -26.55
CA ASP A 220 5.59 -4.22 -27.04
C ASP A 220 4.77 -4.81 -25.87
N ILE A 221 3.75 -4.08 -25.44
CA ILE A 221 2.90 -4.50 -24.31
C ILE A 221 2.08 -5.77 -24.63
N ARG A 222 1.87 -6.13 -25.90
CA ARG A 222 1.10 -7.31 -26.31
C ARG A 222 1.72 -8.63 -25.90
N VAL A 223 3.01 -8.63 -25.50
CA VAL A 223 3.65 -9.79 -24.85
C VAL A 223 2.95 -10.20 -23.55
N ARG A 224 2.28 -9.26 -22.91
CA ARG A 224 1.37 -9.49 -21.78
C ARG A 224 -0.05 -9.78 -22.30
N SER A 225 -0.17 -10.93 -22.96
CA SER A 225 -1.32 -11.25 -23.80
C SER A 225 -2.66 -11.28 -23.06
N ASP A 226 -2.69 -11.65 -21.79
CA ASP A 226 -3.93 -11.76 -21.01
C ASP A 226 -4.37 -10.38 -20.52
N GLU A 227 -3.41 -9.59 -20.02
CA GLU A 227 -3.63 -8.22 -19.57
C GLU A 227 -4.03 -7.33 -20.76
N TRP A 228 -3.30 -7.46 -21.86
CA TRP A 228 -3.61 -6.73 -23.09
C TRP A 228 -5.03 -7.04 -23.61
N ARG A 229 -5.38 -8.32 -23.80
CA ARG A 229 -6.72 -8.71 -24.29
C ARG A 229 -7.85 -8.22 -23.40
N TRP A 230 -7.62 -8.23 -22.08
CA TRP A 230 -8.61 -7.76 -21.13
C TRP A 230 -8.85 -6.24 -21.26
N LEU A 231 -7.78 -5.45 -21.39
CA LEU A 231 -7.87 -4.01 -21.61
C LEU A 231 -8.44 -3.67 -22.99
N ASP A 232 -7.95 -4.35 -24.03
CA ASP A 232 -8.37 -4.13 -25.40
C ASP A 232 -9.89 -4.34 -25.59
N ALA A 233 -10.46 -5.33 -24.95
CA ALA A 233 -11.89 -5.60 -24.98
C ALA A 233 -12.77 -4.55 -24.26
N ARG A 234 -12.16 -3.71 -23.40
CA ARG A 234 -12.90 -2.76 -22.53
C ARG A 234 -12.66 -1.29 -22.85
N VAL A 235 -11.65 -0.96 -23.61
CA VAL A 235 -11.41 0.40 -24.07
C VAL A 235 -12.25 0.64 -25.33
N PRO A 236 -13.25 1.53 -25.33
CA PRO A 236 -14.07 1.81 -26.50
C PRO A 236 -13.26 2.44 -27.65
N SER A 237 -13.64 2.17 -28.88
CA SER A 237 -13.13 2.91 -30.04
C SER A 237 -13.53 4.38 -29.95
N GLY A 238 -12.61 5.28 -30.31
CA GLY A 238 -12.84 6.72 -30.22
C GLY A 238 -12.77 7.30 -28.79
N ALA A 239 -12.42 6.50 -27.77
CA ALA A 239 -12.30 6.99 -26.40
C ALA A 239 -11.10 7.95 -26.22
N ARG A 240 -11.26 8.92 -25.32
CA ARG A 240 -10.15 9.72 -24.75
C ARG A 240 -9.60 8.96 -23.55
N VAL A 241 -8.33 8.62 -23.59
CA VAL A 241 -7.70 7.67 -22.63
C VAL A 241 -6.62 8.36 -21.80
N LEU A 242 -6.66 8.16 -20.49
CA LEU A 242 -5.57 8.49 -19.57
C LEU A 242 -4.93 7.19 -19.07
N ASP A 243 -3.60 7.05 -19.21
CA ASP A 243 -2.80 5.95 -18.68
C ASP A 243 -1.92 6.45 -17.53
N VAL A 244 -2.19 5.99 -16.30
CA VAL A 244 -1.50 6.43 -15.08
C VAL A 244 -0.46 5.41 -14.65
N GLY A 245 0.80 5.84 -14.60
CA GLY A 245 1.97 4.98 -14.53
C GLY A 245 2.25 4.35 -15.89
N CYS A 246 2.22 5.18 -16.95
CA CYS A 246 2.28 4.75 -18.35
C CYS A 246 3.66 4.18 -18.75
N GLY A 247 4.71 4.35 -17.92
CA GLY A 247 6.06 3.95 -18.23
C GLY A 247 6.54 4.55 -19.56
N ASN A 248 7.07 3.71 -20.43
CA ASN A 248 7.53 4.08 -21.77
C ASN A 248 6.41 4.32 -22.80
N GLY A 249 5.14 4.38 -22.37
CA GLY A 249 3.98 4.63 -23.23
C GLY A 249 3.55 3.48 -24.14
N ALA A 250 4.07 2.27 -23.95
CA ALA A 250 3.81 1.11 -24.83
C ALA A 250 2.31 0.76 -24.96
N LEU A 251 1.55 0.89 -23.86
CA LEU A 251 0.10 0.62 -23.88
C LEU A 251 -0.64 1.62 -24.77
N LEU A 252 -0.40 2.92 -24.58
CA LEU A 252 -1.05 3.95 -25.39
C LEU A 252 -0.68 3.86 -26.86
N ARG A 253 0.59 3.52 -27.19
CA ARG A 253 1.00 3.31 -28.59
C ARG A 253 0.20 2.21 -29.29
N VAL A 254 -0.07 1.12 -28.60
CA VAL A 254 -0.87 0.02 -29.19
C VAL A 254 -2.34 0.40 -29.30
N LEU A 255 -2.87 1.22 -28.38
CA LEU A 255 -4.24 1.72 -28.43
C LEU A 255 -4.44 2.86 -29.43
N ALA A 256 -3.41 3.63 -29.79
CA ALA A 256 -3.48 4.84 -30.60
C ALA A 256 -4.28 4.72 -31.91
N PRO A 257 -4.22 3.60 -32.67
CA PRO A 257 -5.00 3.49 -33.92
C PRO A 257 -6.51 3.59 -33.73
N ARG A 258 -7.02 3.24 -32.55
CA ARG A 258 -8.47 3.14 -32.29
C ARG A 258 -9.04 4.13 -31.28
N ILE A 259 -8.20 4.84 -30.53
CA ILE A 259 -8.64 5.88 -29.58
C ILE A 259 -8.65 7.27 -30.22
N ALA A 260 -9.43 8.20 -29.68
CA ALA A 260 -9.44 9.60 -30.14
C ALA A 260 -8.17 10.32 -29.70
N SER A 261 -7.79 10.16 -28.43
CA SER A 261 -6.57 10.74 -27.87
C SER A 261 -6.08 9.92 -26.66
N GLY A 262 -4.79 9.99 -26.34
CA GLY A 262 -4.19 9.35 -25.20
C GLY A 262 -3.26 10.30 -24.46
N VAL A 263 -3.38 10.33 -23.14
CA VAL A 263 -2.45 11.02 -22.25
C VAL A 263 -1.82 9.99 -21.33
N GLY A 264 -0.49 9.92 -21.30
CA GLY A 264 0.26 9.07 -20.36
C GLY A 264 0.91 9.93 -19.30
N VAL A 265 0.79 9.54 -18.03
CA VAL A 265 1.49 10.20 -16.93
C VAL A 265 2.29 9.17 -16.13
N ASP A 266 3.50 9.55 -15.71
CA ASP A 266 4.39 8.72 -14.90
C ASP A 266 5.24 9.60 -13.99
N ALA A 267 5.67 9.07 -12.85
CA ALA A 267 6.56 9.78 -11.93
C ALA A 267 8.03 9.73 -12.37
N SER A 268 8.39 8.80 -13.27
CA SER A 268 9.74 8.64 -13.78
C SER A 268 9.98 9.54 -14.99
N GLU A 269 10.88 10.51 -14.84
CA GLU A 269 11.26 11.41 -15.92
C GLU A 269 11.86 10.63 -17.11
N LYS A 270 12.74 9.68 -16.83
CA LYS A 270 13.36 8.84 -17.88
C LYS A 270 12.37 7.94 -18.61
N MET A 271 11.30 7.49 -17.95
CA MET A 271 10.23 6.76 -18.63
C MET A 271 9.47 7.68 -19.58
N ILE A 272 9.14 8.88 -19.16
CA ILE A 272 8.48 9.88 -20.02
C ILE A 272 9.36 10.33 -21.18
N GLU A 273 10.66 10.51 -20.97
CA GLU A 273 11.61 10.78 -22.07
C GLU A 273 11.54 9.66 -23.13
N ARG A 274 11.55 8.39 -22.70
CA ARG A 274 11.41 7.25 -23.62
C ARG A 274 10.06 7.20 -24.31
N ALA A 275 8.97 7.50 -23.59
CA ALA A 275 7.64 7.56 -24.19
C ALA A 275 7.57 8.63 -25.31
N ARG A 276 8.16 9.80 -25.08
CA ARG A 276 8.24 10.91 -26.05
C ARG A 276 9.18 10.63 -27.23
N ALA A 277 10.21 9.80 -27.04
CA ALA A 277 11.17 9.46 -28.11
C ALA A 277 10.55 8.56 -29.21
N HIS A 278 9.40 7.98 -28.97
CA HIS A 278 8.69 7.22 -29.99
C HIS A 278 7.84 8.12 -30.88
N PRO A 279 7.59 7.71 -32.15
CA PRO A 279 6.75 8.49 -33.06
C PRO A 279 5.38 8.81 -32.43
N ASP A 280 5.02 10.08 -32.50
CA ASP A 280 3.70 10.55 -32.16
C ASP A 280 2.71 10.11 -33.24
N PHE A 281 1.68 9.38 -32.87
CA PHE A 281 0.63 8.90 -33.77
C PHE A 281 -0.30 10.06 -34.23
N GLY A 282 0.25 11.03 -34.95
CA GLY A 282 -0.51 12.16 -35.50
C GLY A 282 -0.99 13.16 -34.45
N GLY A 283 -0.19 13.42 -33.40
CA GLY A 283 -0.54 14.32 -32.31
C GLY A 283 -1.56 13.77 -31.31
N LYS A 284 -1.94 12.49 -31.44
CA LYS A 284 -2.93 11.86 -30.56
C LYS A 284 -2.42 11.55 -29.16
N LEU A 285 -1.12 11.30 -28.99
CA LEU A 285 -0.52 10.90 -27.74
C LEU A 285 0.26 12.05 -27.10
N ARG A 286 0.08 12.23 -25.79
CA ARG A 286 0.85 13.16 -24.97
C ARG A 286 1.37 12.47 -23.73
N PHE A 287 2.56 12.86 -23.25
CA PHE A 287 3.18 12.27 -22.07
C PHE A 287 3.68 13.36 -21.14
N ALA A 288 3.41 13.22 -19.83
CA ALA A 288 3.82 14.18 -18.82
C ALA A 288 4.36 13.48 -17.57
N VAL A 289 5.37 14.10 -16.95
CA VAL A 289 5.83 13.71 -15.61
C VAL A 289 4.84 14.28 -14.60
N ILE A 290 4.48 13.49 -13.59
CA ILE A 290 3.70 13.95 -12.43
C ILE A 290 4.49 13.67 -11.15
N ASP A 291 4.44 14.65 -10.23
CA ASP A 291 4.94 14.48 -8.86
C ASP A 291 3.74 14.54 -7.90
N GLY A 292 3.33 13.38 -7.42
CA GLY A 292 2.14 13.23 -6.59
C GLY A 292 0.87 12.90 -7.37
N PRO A 293 -0.31 13.04 -6.73
CA PRO A 293 -1.57 12.58 -7.29
C PRO A 293 -2.20 13.49 -8.34
N LEU A 294 -1.76 14.74 -8.45
CA LEU A 294 -2.39 15.73 -9.35
C LEU A 294 -2.18 15.37 -10.83
N ILE A 295 -3.27 15.30 -11.57
CA ILE A 295 -3.29 14.98 -13.00
C ILE A 295 -3.43 16.29 -13.81
N PRO A 296 -2.51 16.61 -14.74
CA PRO A 296 -2.54 17.86 -15.50
C PRO A 296 -3.54 17.81 -16.66
N LEU A 297 -4.81 17.50 -16.34
CA LEU A 297 -5.92 17.43 -17.27
C LEU A 297 -7.13 18.20 -16.73
N PRO A 298 -7.97 18.79 -17.63
CA PRO A 298 -9.24 19.39 -17.25
C PRO A 298 -10.23 18.37 -16.65
N ASP A 299 -11.23 18.86 -15.94
CA ASP A 299 -12.36 18.06 -15.45
C ASP A 299 -13.11 17.43 -16.63
N ALA A 300 -13.64 16.23 -16.43
CA ALA A 300 -14.46 15.49 -17.38
C ALA A 300 -13.83 15.37 -18.79
N SER A 301 -12.51 15.30 -18.88
CA SER A 301 -11.75 15.36 -20.14
C SER A 301 -11.41 13.99 -20.73
N VAL A 302 -11.59 12.88 -19.98
CA VAL A 302 -11.28 11.52 -20.42
C VAL A 302 -12.45 10.58 -20.21
N ASP A 303 -12.56 9.57 -21.08
CA ASP A 303 -13.63 8.57 -21.04
C ASP A 303 -13.16 7.29 -20.31
N VAL A 304 -11.85 7.02 -20.34
CA VAL A 304 -11.25 5.85 -19.69
C VAL A 304 -9.96 6.25 -18.99
N VAL A 305 -9.85 5.88 -17.73
CA VAL A 305 -8.58 5.89 -16.98
C VAL A 305 -8.06 4.45 -16.94
N LEU A 306 -6.79 4.27 -17.29
CA LEU A 306 -6.07 3.01 -17.22
C LEU A 306 -4.97 3.06 -16.17
N SER A 307 -4.68 1.92 -15.53
CA SER A 307 -3.46 1.73 -14.75
C SER A 307 -3.03 0.28 -14.89
N LEU A 308 -1.92 0.05 -15.60
CA LEU A 308 -1.38 -1.29 -15.86
C LEU A 308 -0.12 -1.53 -15.04
N LEU A 309 -0.22 -2.36 -14.01
CA LEU A 309 0.87 -2.77 -13.10
C LEU A 309 1.50 -1.61 -12.31
N SER A 310 0.79 -0.51 -12.16
CA SER A 310 1.25 0.72 -11.52
C SER A 310 0.35 1.19 -10.37
N PHE A 311 -0.91 0.77 -10.33
CA PHE A 311 -1.87 1.23 -9.31
C PHE A 311 -1.38 0.98 -7.87
N ARG A 312 -0.68 -0.10 -7.61
CA ARG A 312 -0.11 -0.40 -6.28
C ARG A 312 0.88 0.65 -5.76
N TYR A 313 1.43 1.48 -6.62
CA TYR A 313 2.38 2.55 -6.27
C TYR A 313 1.73 3.91 -6.09
N LEU A 314 0.47 4.05 -6.53
CA LEU A 314 -0.24 5.31 -6.48
C LEU A 314 -0.73 5.61 -5.04
N ASP A 315 -0.94 6.88 -4.79
CA ASP A 315 -1.54 7.41 -3.57
C ASP A 315 -3.07 7.28 -3.66
N TRP A 316 -3.60 6.15 -3.25
CA TRP A 316 -4.95 5.69 -3.62
C TRP A 316 -6.07 6.68 -3.39
N ASP A 317 -6.26 7.20 -2.18
CA ASP A 317 -7.38 8.12 -1.93
C ASP A 317 -7.20 9.46 -2.68
N PRO A 318 -6.01 10.11 -2.66
CA PRO A 318 -5.78 11.32 -3.44
C PRO A 318 -5.92 11.11 -4.96
N ILE A 319 -5.33 10.05 -5.52
CA ILE A 319 -5.40 9.82 -6.97
C ILE A 319 -6.81 9.44 -7.41
N MET A 320 -7.59 8.78 -6.54
CA MET A 320 -8.97 8.43 -6.87
C MET A 320 -9.87 9.67 -6.95
N GLN A 321 -9.59 10.72 -6.18
CA GLN A 321 -10.26 12.01 -6.30
C GLN A 321 -9.96 12.66 -7.67
N GLU A 322 -8.71 12.58 -8.10
CA GLU A 322 -8.31 13.07 -9.43
C GLU A 322 -8.97 12.24 -10.56
N PHE A 323 -9.06 10.91 -10.41
CA PHE A 323 -9.80 10.08 -11.37
C PHE A 323 -11.27 10.50 -11.46
N ALA A 324 -11.92 10.78 -10.32
CA ALA A 324 -13.28 11.28 -10.28
C ALA A 324 -13.43 12.64 -10.97
N ARG A 325 -12.40 13.50 -10.86
CA ARG A 325 -12.39 14.84 -11.47
C ARG A 325 -12.22 14.76 -13.00
N VAL A 326 -11.25 13.98 -13.48
CA VAL A 326 -10.92 13.94 -14.92
C VAL A 326 -11.83 13.06 -15.76
N LEU A 327 -12.51 12.06 -15.15
CA LEU A 327 -13.43 11.18 -15.86
C LEU A 327 -14.70 11.93 -16.27
N ALA A 328 -15.06 11.80 -17.53
CA ALA A 328 -16.34 12.25 -18.04
C ALA A 328 -17.50 11.43 -17.43
N PRO A 329 -18.73 11.97 -17.37
CA PRO A 329 -19.90 11.20 -16.98
C PRO A 329 -20.03 9.89 -17.76
N GLY A 330 -20.20 8.77 -17.07
CA GLY A 330 -20.23 7.43 -17.68
C GLY A 330 -18.85 6.85 -18.05
N GLY A 331 -17.77 7.59 -17.83
CA GLY A 331 -16.41 7.10 -17.98
C GLY A 331 -16.11 5.98 -17.00
N ARG A 332 -14.98 5.27 -17.16
CA ARG A 332 -14.60 4.13 -16.32
C ARG A 332 -13.13 4.09 -15.98
N LEU A 333 -12.83 3.45 -14.85
CA LEU A 333 -11.47 3.13 -14.44
C LEU A 333 -11.20 1.63 -14.66
N LEU A 334 -10.13 1.32 -15.37
CA LEU A 334 -9.64 -0.03 -15.62
C LEU A 334 -8.25 -0.18 -14.97
N VAL A 335 -8.14 -1.10 -14.01
CA VAL A 335 -6.88 -1.37 -13.31
C VAL A 335 -6.49 -2.82 -13.52
N VAL A 336 -5.25 -3.05 -13.93
CA VAL A 336 -4.64 -4.38 -13.94
C VAL A 336 -3.40 -4.33 -13.08
N ASP A 337 -3.37 -5.09 -11.98
CA ASP A 337 -2.21 -5.05 -11.09
C ASP A 337 -1.86 -6.40 -10.49
N MET A 338 -0.59 -6.52 -10.06
CA MET A 338 -0.05 -7.71 -9.43
C MET A 338 -0.15 -7.60 -7.91
N VAL A 339 -0.68 -8.64 -7.28
CA VAL A 339 -0.85 -8.74 -5.83
C VAL A 339 -0.21 -9.99 -5.26
N ALA A 340 0.25 -9.90 -4.01
CA ALA A 340 0.74 -11.04 -3.26
C ALA A 340 -0.45 -11.83 -2.71
N ALA A 341 -0.50 -13.11 -3.05
CA ALA A 341 -1.49 -14.03 -2.52
C ALA A 341 -0.90 -15.45 -2.43
N PRO A 342 -1.13 -16.18 -1.34
CA PRO A 342 -0.77 -17.59 -1.26
C PRO A 342 -1.62 -18.41 -2.24
N LEU A 343 -1.02 -19.46 -2.79
CA LEU A 343 -1.74 -20.39 -3.64
C LEU A 343 -2.70 -21.27 -2.80
N GLY A 344 -3.97 -21.29 -3.18
CA GLY A 344 -4.95 -22.23 -2.63
C GLY A 344 -4.89 -23.59 -3.35
N LEU A 345 -5.16 -24.69 -2.62
CA LEU A 345 -5.17 -26.04 -3.21
C LEU A 345 -6.13 -26.15 -4.42
N ARG A 346 -7.28 -25.48 -4.35
CA ARG A 346 -8.29 -25.46 -5.44
C ARG A 346 -7.80 -24.75 -6.71
N GLU A 347 -6.75 -23.95 -6.62
CA GLU A 347 -6.19 -23.18 -7.75
C GLU A 347 -5.08 -23.94 -8.49
N LEU A 348 -4.62 -25.07 -7.93
CA LEU A 348 -3.51 -25.85 -8.48
C LEU A 348 -3.73 -26.30 -9.93
N PRO A 349 -4.93 -26.83 -10.34
CA PRO A 349 -5.15 -27.20 -11.74
C PRO A 349 -5.03 -26.01 -12.71
N ARG A 350 -5.55 -24.83 -12.29
CA ARG A 350 -5.44 -23.60 -13.07
C ARG A 350 -3.98 -23.14 -13.17
N LEU A 351 -3.21 -23.20 -12.08
CA LEU A 351 -1.79 -22.88 -12.09
C LEU A 351 -1.01 -23.75 -13.06
N LEU A 352 -1.24 -25.08 -13.05
CA LEU A 352 -0.56 -26.02 -13.95
C LEU A 352 -0.89 -25.70 -15.43
N ARG A 353 -2.15 -25.44 -15.74
CA ARG A 353 -2.57 -25.00 -17.09
C ARG A 353 -1.88 -23.70 -17.51
N ASP A 354 -1.85 -22.70 -16.62
CA ASP A 354 -1.22 -21.39 -16.91
C ASP A 354 0.31 -21.53 -17.08
N LYS A 355 0.95 -22.43 -16.32
CA LYS A 355 2.37 -22.76 -16.49
C LYS A 355 2.67 -23.47 -17.81
N GLY A 356 1.82 -24.40 -18.22
CA GLY A 356 1.94 -25.06 -19.54
C GLY A 356 1.84 -24.04 -20.68
N ARG A 357 0.85 -23.11 -20.60
CA ARG A 357 0.71 -22.02 -21.57
C ARG A 357 1.93 -21.08 -21.59
N GLN A 358 2.47 -20.72 -20.42
CA GLN A 358 3.67 -19.91 -20.31
C GLN A 358 4.90 -20.57 -20.91
N LEU A 359 5.02 -21.90 -20.83
CA LEU A 359 6.11 -22.63 -21.48
C LEU A 359 6.08 -22.46 -23.00
N GLY A 360 4.91 -22.63 -23.62
CA GLY A 360 4.70 -22.34 -25.04
C GLY A 360 5.03 -20.90 -25.43
N GLN A 361 4.61 -19.92 -24.59
CA GLN A 361 4.96 -18.51 -24.80
C GLN A 361 6.47 -18.26 -24.68
N ARG A 362 7.17 -18.90 -23.75
CA ARG A 362 8.64 -18.80 -23.61
C ARG A 362 9.37 -19.26 -24.86
N LEU A 363 8.88 -20.31 -25.51
CA LEU A 363 9.46 -20.80 -26.76
C LEU A 363 9.22 -19.83 -27.92
N ARG A 364 7.99 -19.28 -27.99
CA ARG A 364 7.58 -18.33 -29.04
C ARG A 364 8.23 -16.95 -28.89
N HIS A 365 8.43 -16.47 -27.65
CA HIS A 365 8.93 -15.13 -27.32
C HIS A 365 10.27 -15.15 -26.57
N ARG A 366 11.22 -15.96 -27.06
CA ARG A 366 12.54 -16.18 -26.40
C ARG A 366 13.29 -14.87 -26.08
N ARG A 367 13.25 -13.90 -26.99
CA ARG A 367 13.90 -12.58 -26.78
C ARG A 367 13.31 -11.84 -25.58
N TYR A 368 12.00 -11.77 -25.51
CA TYR A 368 11.29 -11.15 -24.40
C TYR A 368 11.66 -11.80 -23.05
N TYR A 369 11.55 -13.13 -22.96
CA TYR A 369 11.87 -13.83 -21.71
C TYR A 369 13.36 -13.74 -21.35
N GLY A 370 14.26 -13.64 -22.33
CA GLY A 370 15.68 -13.38 -22.10
C GLY A 370 15.95 -11.98 -21.54
N HIS A 371 15.27 -10.95 -22.04
CA HIS A 371 15.35 -9.59 -21.51
C HIS A 371 14.71 -9.51 -20.12
N LEU A 372 13.56 -10.13 -19.91
CA LEU A 372 12.88 -10.19 -18.61
C LEU A 372 13.76 -10.85 -17.54
N ALA A 373 14.39 -11.97 -17.86
CA ALA A 373 15.29 -12.66 -16.93
C ALA A 373 16.50 -11.79 -16.54
N ARG A 374 17.09 -11.06 -17.50
CA ARG A 374 18.18 -10.11 -17.22
C ARG A 374 17.71 -8.96 -16.34
N MET A 375 16.54 -8.37 -16.63
CA MET A 375 15.98 -7.30 -15.82
C MET A 375 15.72 -7.77 -14.37
N VAL A 376 15.07 -8.91 -14.20
CA VAL A 376 14.76 -9.45 -12.86
C VAL A 376 16.03 -9.81 -12.08
N GLY A 377 17.10 -10.24 -12.76
CA GLY A 377 18.41 -10.50 -12.16
C GLY A 377 19.27 -9.27 -11.89
N ASP A 378 18.91 -8.10 -12.43
CA ASP A 378 19.69 -6.87 -12.26
C ASP A 378 19.60 -6.32 -10.82
N ARG A 379 20.75 -5.91 -10.25
CA ARG A 379 20.83 -5.40 -8.88
C ARG A 379 20.02 -4.13 -8.69
N ARG A 380 19.94 -3.25 -9.70
CA ARG A 380 19.16 -2.00 -9.65
C ARG A 380 17.68 -2.31 -9.59
N TRP A 381 17.19 -3.26 -10.40
CA TRP A 381 15.82 -3.76 -10.34
C TRP A 381 15.46 -4.31 -8.95
N GLN A 382 16.33 -5.13 -8.38
CA GLN A 382 16.11 -5.70 -7.05
C GLN A 382 16.15 -4.63 -5.95
N ALA A 383 17.03 -3.63 -6.07
CA ALA A 383 17.10 -2.51 -5.14
C ALA A 383 15.82 -1.68 -5.18
N MET A 384 15.36 -1.29 -6.38
CA MET A 384 14.12 -0.55 -6.58
C MET A 384 12.90 -1.31 -6.01
N LEU A 385 12.79 -2.63 -6.22
CA LEU A 385 11.69 -3.43 -5.69
C LEU A 385 11.61 -3.47 -4.16
N ARG A 386 12.71 -3.21 -3.42
CA ARG A 386 12.66 -3.10 -1.96
C ARG A 386 11.82 -1.93 -1.49
N TYR A 387 11.77 -0.86 -2.28
CA TYR A 387 10.97 0.34 -2.01
C TYR A 387 9.57 0.26 -2.62
N ASN A 388 9.34 -0.70 -3.52
CA ASN A 388 8.09 -0.88 -4.26
C ASN A 388 7.54 -2.32 -4.08
N PRO A 389 7.21 -2.74 -2.85
CA PRO A 389 6.75 -4.09 -2.59
C PRO A 389 5.34 -4.33 -3.13
N ILE A 390 5.05 -5.59 -3.43
CA ILE A 390 3.72 -6.01 -3.93
C ILE A 390 2.73 -6.02 -2.77
N ARG A 391 1.57 -5.37 -2.94
CA ARG A 391 0.48 -5.34 -1.97
C ARG A 391 -0.20 -6.70 -1.81
N ALA A 392 -0.82 -6.93 -0.68
CA ALA A 392 -1.62 -8.12 -0.46
C ALA A 392 -2.93 -8.06 -1.25
N VAL A 393 -3.41 -9.22 -1.72
CA VAL A 393 -4.65 -9.33 -2.51
C VAL A 393 -5.86 -8.69 -1.84
N HIS A 394 -5.96 -8.82 -0.51
CA HIS A 394 -7.10 -8.29 0.23
C HIS A 394 -7.11 -6.76 0.28
N GLU A 395 -5.95 -6.09 0.33
CA GLU A 395 -5.87 -4.63 0.34
C GLU A 395 -6.50 -4.04 -0.93
N LEU A 396 -6.06 -4.53 -2.09
CA LEU A 396 -6.57 -4.07 -3.39
C LEU A 396 -8.06 -4.42 -3.55
N ARG A 397 -8.43 -5.65 -3.25
CA ARG A 397 -9.80 -6.14 -3.42
C ARG A 397 -10.78 -5.37 -2.55
N TRP A 398 -10.48 -5.17 -1.26
CA TRP A 398 -11.36 -4.42 -0.36
C TRP A 398 -11.44 -2.95 -0.73
N TYR A 399 -10.33 -2.35 -1.16
CA TYR A 399 -10.33 -0.97 -1.61
C TYR A 399 -11.32 -0.75 -2.76
N PHE A 400 -11.23 -1.57 -3.79
CA PHE A 400 -12.14 -1.46 -4.93
C PHE A 400 -13.57 -1.86 -4.62
N GLN A 401 -13.79 -2.95 -3.91
CA GLN A 401 -15.14 -3.41 -3.58
C GLN A 401 -15.90 -2.44 -2.67
N SER A 402 -15.22 -1.75 -1.77
CA SER A 402 -15.85 -0.74 -0.91
C SER A 402 -16.30 0.50 -1.69
N ARG A 403 -15.50 0.93 -2.65
CA ARG A 403 -15.75 2.18 -3.41
C ARG A 403 -16.58 1.92 -4.67
N PHE A 404 -16.50 0.72 -5.23
CA PHE A 404 -17.19 0.34 -6.46
C PHE A 404 -17.89 -1.02 -6.29
N PRO A 405 -18.98 -1.09 -5.51
CA PRO A 405 -19.67 -2.36 -5.23
C PRO A 405 -20.26 -3.03 -6.49
N GLY A 406 -20.52 -2.26 -7.55
CA GLY A 406 -20.95 -2.77 -8.86
C GLY A 406 -19.80 -3.15 -9.81
N GLY A 407 -18.57 -2.92 -9.43
CA GLY A 407 -17.40 -3.22 -10.25
C GLY A 407 -17.07 -4.72 -10.32
N SER A 408 -16.38 -5.12 -11.37
CA SER A 408 -15.94 -6.51 -11.57
C SER A 408 -14.46 -6.68 -11.15
N VAL A 409 -14.14 -7.81 -10.55
CA VAL A 409 -12.76 -8.21 -10.22
C VAL A 409 -12.47 -9.58 -10.82
N GLU A 410 -11.50 -9.64 -11.71
CA GLU A 410 -11.08 -10.86 -12.38
C GLU A 410 -9.64 -11.23 -12.04
N THR A 411 -9.31 -12.52 -12.02
CA THR A 411 -7.92 -12.99 -11.93
C THR A 411 -7.47 -13.40 -13.33
N LEU A 412 -6.51 -12.66 -13.89
CA LEU A 412 -5.98 -12.94 -15.22
C LEU A 412 -4.91 -14.02 -15.20
N ASN A 413 -3.98 -13.93 -14.25
CA ASN A 413 -2.82 -14.81 -14.16
C ASN A 413 -2.59 -15.31 -12.73
N LEU A 414 -2.16 -16.57 -12.60
CA LEU A 414 -1.79 -17.20 -11.34
C LEU A 414 -0.29 -17.52 -11.30
N GLY A 415 0.35 -17.11 -10.20
CA GLY A 415 1.70 -17.53 -9.81
C GLY A 415 1.69 -18.19 -8.44
N TRP A 416 2.83 -18.76 -8.03
CA TRP A 416 2.97 -19.41 -6.73
C TRP A 416 2.71 -18.47 -5.54
N HIS A 417 3.10 -17.21 -5.66
CA HIS A 417 3.01 -16.21 -4.58
C HIS A 417 2.37 -14.89 -5.00
N ALA A 418 1.96 -14.79 -6.26
CA ALA A 418 1.37 -13.58 -6.80
C ALA A 418 0.23 -13.91 -7.77
N ARG A 419 -0.68 -12.98 -7.94
CA ARG A 419 -1.75 -13.00 -8.96
C ARG A 419 -1.75 -11.68 -9.70
N VAL A 420 -2.19 -11.70 -10.95
CA VAL A 420 -2.58 -10.50 -11.67
C VAL A 420 -4.10 -10.40 -11.59
N LEU A 421 -4.56 -9.31 -10.96
CA LEU A 421 -5.97 -8.96 -10.87
C LEU A 421 -6.28 -7.87 -11.89
N ALA A 422 -7.47 -7.97 -12.47
CA ALA A 422 -8.05 -6.93 -13.30
C ALA A 422 -9.34 -6.43 -12.66
N PHE A 423 -9.53 -5.13 -12.67
CA PHE A 423 -10.66 -4.46 -12.08
C PHE A 423 -11.26 -3.44 -13.06
N ASP A 424 -12.59 -3.48 -13.22
CA ASP A 424 -13.37 -2.54 -14.00
C ASP A 424 -14.45 -1.95 -13.10
N THR A 425 -14.45 -0.63 -12.93
CA THR A 425 -15.48 0.05 -12.12
C THR A 425 -16.88 -0.03 -12.73
N GLY A 426 -16.98 -0.33 -14.05
CA GLY A 426 -18.14 0.09 -14.83
C GLY A 426 -18.21 1.62 -14.91
N PRO A 427 -19.37 2.18 -15.27
CA PRO A 427 -19.57 3.64 -15.27
C PRO A 427 -19.24 4.24 -13.91
N PHE A 428 -18.33 5.23 -13.91
CA PHE A 428 -17.83 5.86 -12.69
C PHE A 428 -18.85 6.88 -12.18
N GLU A 429 -19.34 6.69 -10.95
CA GLU A 429 -20.25 7.63 -10.29
C GLU A 429 -19.44 8.54 -9.36
N GLN A 430 -19.36 9.82 -9.69
CA GLN A 430 -18.51 10.82 -9.02
C GLN A 430 -18.77 10.94 -7.51
N GLY A 431 -20.00 10.70 -7.04
CA GLY A 431 -20.37 10.83 -5.63
C GLY A 431 -19.89 9.71 -4.70
N ARG A 432 -19.31 8.60 -5.24
CA ARG A 432 -18.95 7.42 -4.43
C ARG A 432 -17.50 7.38 -3.94
N VAL A 433 -16.67 8.30 -4.38
CA VAL A 433 -15.23 8.28 -4.04
C VAL A 433 -14.90 9.08 -2.79
N THR A 434 -15.77 9.99 -2.40
CA THR A 434 -15.64 10.75 -1.16
C THR A 434 -16.06 9.87 0.02
N PRO A 435 -15.33 9.88 1.15
CA PRO A 435 -15.80 9.23 2.36
C PRO A 435 -17.21 9.78 2.68
N GLN A 436 -18.22 8.93 2.55
CA GLN A 436 -19.50 9.27 3.13
C GLN A 436 -19.24 9.48 4.61
N SER A 437 -19.56 10.66 5.13
CA SER A 437 -19.60 10.93 6.56
C SER A 437 -20.49 9.84 7.17
N PHE A 438 -19.86 8.85 7.79
CA PHE A 438 -20.61 7.87 8.57
C PHE A 438 -21.29 8.62 9.71
N PRO A 439 -22.57 8.36 9.95
CA PRO A 439 -23.29 8.92 11.08
C PRO A 439 -22.68 8.46 12.42
#